data_bdc640ba2e80f6a4e5e987c5d2eab278
#
_entry.id   bdc640ba2e80f6a4e5e987c5d2eab278
#
_cell.length_a   1.000
_cell.length_b   1.000
_cell.length_c   1.000
_cell.angle_alpha   90.00
_cell.angle_beta   90.00
_cell.angle_gamma   90.00
#
_symmetry.space_group_name_H-M   'P 1'
#
loop_
_entity.id
_entity.type
_entity.pdbx_description
1 polymer ?
#
loop_
_entity_poly.entity_id
_entity_poly.type
_entity_poly.pdbx_seq_one_letter_code
_entity_poly.pdbx_strand_id
1 'polypeptide(L)'
;MITCFTLLKTRSRQLIVSSNSDLKITSMGWKGCSLNLTTADPNWQAFKSGVRERNASMFNNPLMSDVLFIVGQKGSNSGQQRIPAHKYVLATGSSVFYAMFFGGLAEEKEEIEIPDVEPSAFLTLLRYMYCDDICLEADNVLASLYAAKKYLVPHLARACVSYLETSLTARNACILLSQSLLFEEPDLMQRCWEVIDAQAELALASDGFVDIDFQTLESILSRETLNAKELSIFYASLLWANSECQRRELEITADNQRKVLGNALFLVRIPAMSLEDFANGPAQSGLLTLQETTDIFLNYTAAVKPILQFPTIARLGLKVQICHRFQSSAYRSNQWRYRGRCDSIQFSVDKRIFVVGFGLYGSSNGAADYKVKIELKRMGKVLAENHTKFFSDGSSNTFNVYFEHPIQIEADTFYTASAILDGQELSYFGQDGLTEVTINGNVSFQFQCSSDSTNGTGVQGGQIPEIIFYGPMAHSSTTHQSITH
;
A
#
# COMPACT_ATOMS: atom_id res chain seq x y z
N MET A 1 -14.67 -15.40 16.03
CA MET A 1 -14.43 -15.25 14.59
C MET A 1 -15.67 -14.81 13.80
N ILE A 2 -16.87 -15.38 14.01
CA ILE A 2 -18.09 -15.05 13.25
C ILE A 2 -18.60 -13.61 13.49
N THR A 3 -18.48 -13.09 14.69
CA THR A 3 -19.00 -11.74 15.05
C THR A 3 -18.17 -10.57 14.49
N CYS A 4 -16.89 -10.77 14.25
CA CYS A 4 -16.01 -9.72 13.68
C CYS A 4 -16.25 -9.53 12.17
N PHE A 5 -16.67 -10.58 11.47
CA PHE A 5 -16.89 -10.57 10.02
C PHE A 5 -18.13 -9.79 9.59
N THR A 6 -19.17 -9.76 10.43
CA THR A 6 -20.43 -9.07 10.11
C THR A 6 -20.27 -7.56 10.12
N LEU A 7 -19.37 -7.03 10.95
CA LEU A 7 -19.06 -5.59 11.04
C LEU A 7 -18.18 -5.08 9.87
N LEU A 8 -17.37 -5.95 9.27
CA LEU A 8 -16.46 -5.58 8.17
C LEU A 8 -17.15 -5.60 6.79
N LYS A 9 -18.27 -6.31 6.64
CA LYS A 9 -18.99 -6.44 5.37
C LYS A 9 -19.56 -5.14 4.78
N THR A 10 -19.84 -4.15 5.59
CA THR A 10 -20.41 -2.88 5.11
C THR A 10 -19.39 -1.89 4.61
N ARG A 11 -18.07 -2.14 4.79
CA ARG A 11 -17.01 -1.15 4.67
C ARG A 11 -16.11 -1.25 3.45
N SER A 12 -15.94 -2.45 2.88
CA SER A 12 -14.96 -2.66 1.79
C SER A 12 -15.38 -2.14 0.42
N ARG A 13 -16.65 -1.76 0.20
CA ARG A 13 -17.20 -1.52 -1.13
C ARG A 13 -16.86 -0.16 -1.76
N GLN A 14 -16.51 0.86 -1.02
CA GLN A 14 -16.32 2.21 -1.57
C GLN A 14 -14.86 2.63 -1.81
N LEU A 15 -13.88 1.99 -1.18
CA LEU A 15 -12.51 2.51 -1.11
C LEU A 15 -11.53 1.98 -2.16
N ILE A 16 -11.86 0.89 -2.84
CA ILE A 16 -10.96 0.30 -3.85
C ILE A 16 -11.23 0.83 -5.27
N VAL A 17 -12.35 1.50 -5.49
CA VAL A 17 -12.86 1.84 -6.84
C VAL A 17 -12.20 3.07 -7.49
N SER A 18 -11.40 3.89 -6.78
CA SER A 18 -11.00 5.21 -7.31
C SER A 18 -9.61 5.33 -7.95
N SER A 19 -8.89 4.25 -8.22
CA SER A 19 -7.62 4.40 -8.93
C SER A 19 -7.18 3.14 -9.66
N ASN A 20 -7.72 2.86 -10.84
CA ASN A 20 -6.97 2.17 -11.90
C ASN A 20 -7.75 2.12 -13.22
N SER A 21 -7.68 3.21 -13.98
CA SER A 21 -8.15 3.22 -15.37
C SER A 21 -7.13 2.71 -16.39
N ASP A 22 -5.93 2.20 -15.99
CA ASP A 22 -4.87 1.90 -16.96
C ASP A 22 -3.99 0.68 -16.67
N LEU A 23 -4.51 -0.37 -16.04
CA LEU A 23 -3.88 -1.69 -16.14
C LEU A 23 -4.74 -2.59 -17.02
N LYS A 24 -4.63 -2.39 -18.34
CA LYS A 24 -4.99 -3.40 -19.33
C LYS A 24 -3.97 -4.54 -19.25
N ILE A 25 -4.17 -5.46 -18.32
CA ILE A 25 -3.77 -6.83 -18.55
C ILE A 25 -4.67 -7.30 -19.68
N THR A 26 -4.06 -7.73 -20.79
CA THR A 26 -4.77 -8.29 -21.93
C THR A 26 -5.67 -9.43 -21.49
N SER A 27 -6.87 -9.09 -21.03
CA SER A 27 -7.99 -10.01 -21.00
C SER A 27 -8.44 -10.13 -22.46
N MET A 28 -8.18 -11.27 -23.08
CA MET A 28 -8.97 -11.63 -24.24
C MET A 28 -10.43 -11.55 -23.82
N GLY A 29 -11.08 -10.50 -24.30
CA GLY A 29 -12.45 -10.17 -23.96
C GLY A 29 -13.40 -11.29 -24.37
N TRP A 30 -13.93 -11.96 -23.39
CA TRP A 30 -15.15 -12.71 -23.55
C TRP A 30 -16.31 -11.74 -23.26
N LYS A 31 -16.88 -11.18 -24.33
CA LYS A 31 -18.18 -10.52 -24.26
C LYS A 31 -19.18 -11.48 -23.62
N GLY A 32 -19.87 -11.00 -22.61
CA GLY A 32 -20.89 -11.74 -21.88
C GLY A 32 -21.83 -12.47 -22.83
N CYS A 33 -21.76 -13.78 -22.81
CA CYS A 33 -22.73 -14.66 -23.42
C CYS A 33 -23.71 -15.05 -22.33
N SER A 34 -24.77 -14.25 -22.17
CA SER A 34 -25.99 -14.71 -21.50
C SER A 34 -26.62 -15.76 -22.41
N LEU A 35 -26.19 -17.00 -22.27
CA LEU A 35 -26.84 -18.15 -22.86
C LEU A 35 -28.09 -18.47 -22.06
N ASN A 36 -29.27 -18.03 -22.55
CA ASN A 36 -30.54 -18.64 -22.22
C ASN A 36 -30.46 -20.09 -22.71
N LEU A 37 -30.11 -21.00 -21.79
CA LEU A 37 -30.14 -22.44 -22.03
C LEU A 37 -31.58 -22.97 -21.94
N THR A 38 -32.35 -22.71 -22.98
CA THR A 38 -33.51 -23.57 -23.34
C THR A 38 -33.02 -24.55 -24.38
N THR A 39 -32.94 -25.85 -24.03
CA THR A 39 -32.48 -27.00 -24.82
C THR A 39 -30.96 -27.10 -25.03
N ALA A 40 -30.28 -27.79 -24.10
CA ALA A 40 -28.90 -28.19 -24.30
C ALA A 40 -28.82 -29.13 -25.54
N ASP A 41 -27.98 -28.78 -26.52
CA ASP A 41 -27.63 -29.72 -27.59
C ASP A 41 -27.11 -31.01 -26.92
N PRO A 42 -27.70 -32.18 -27.22
CA PRO A 42 -27.34 -33.45 -26.59
C PRO A 42 -25.86 -33.81 -26.82
N ASN A 43 -25.18 -33.17 -27.78
CA ASN A 43 -23.77 -33.36 -28.12
C ASN A 43 -22.86 -32.18 -27.74
N TRP A 44 -23.21 -31.35 -26.76
CA TRP A 44 -22.44 -30.17 -26.34
C TRP A 44 -20.97 -30.50 -26.08
N GLN A 45 -20.66 -31.72 -25.62
CA GLN A 45 -19.29 -32.20 -25.36
C GLN A 45 -18.42 -32.20 -26.61
N ALA A 46 -18.99 -32.52 -27.77
CA ALA A 46 -18.26 -32.60 -29.04
C ALA A 46 -17.69 -31.24 -29.51
N PHE A 47 -18.28 -30.14 -29.06
CA PHE A 47 -17.86 -28.80 -29.38
C PHE A 47 -16.78 -28.24 -28.41
N LYS A 48 -16.34 -29.06 -27.43
CA LYS A 48 -15.35 -28.68 -26.41
C LYS A 48 -14.08 -29.51 -26.58
N SER A 49 -12.95 -28.85 -26.89
CA SER A 49 -11.71 -29.50 -27.24
C SER A 49 -11.03 -30.19 -26.05
N GLY A 50 -11.16 -29.63 -24.84
CA GLY A 50 -10.46 -30.10 -23.65
C GLY A 50 -11.35 -30.34 -22.43
N VAL A 51 -10.80 -31.02 -21.43
CA VAL A 51 -11.47 -31.27 -20.14
C VAL A 51 -11.80 -29.96 -19.46
N ARG A 52 -10.87 -29.00 -19.46
CA ARG A 52 -11.06 -27.67 -18.89
C ARG A 52 -12.27 -26.93 -19.47
N GLU A 53 -12.43 -26.97 -20.79
CA GLU A 53 -13.58 -26.33 -21.45
C GLU A 53 -14.90 -27.03 -21.15
N ARG A 54 -14.89 -28.37 -21.03
CA ARG A 54 -16.07 -29.14 -20.63
C ARG A 54 -16.46 -28.83 -19.19
N ASN A 55 -15.51 -28.84 -18.27
CA ASN A 55 -15.76 -28.46 -16.88
C ASN A 55 -16.25 -26.99 -16.75
N ALA A 56 -15.63 -26.06 -17.49
CA ALA A 56 -16.08 -24.65 -17.51
C ALA A 56 -17.55 -24.51 -17.94
N SER A 57 -18.06 -25.42 -18.82
CA SER A 57 -19.46 -25.42 -19.21
C SER A 57 -20.39 -25.90 -18.10
N MET A 58 -19.90 -26.63 -17.11
CA MET A 58 -20.64 -27.09 -15.93
C MET A 58 -20.64 -26.07 -14.79
N PHE A 59 -19.85 -25.02 -14.86
CA PHE A 59 -19.79 -23.95 -13.86
C PHE A 59 -21.12 -23.21 -13.78
N ASN A 60 -21.70 -23.14 -12.57
CA ASN A 60 -22.98 -22.51 -12.29
C ASN A 60 -24.12 -23.00 -13.24
N ASN A 61 -24.08 -24.28 -13.57
CA ASN A 61 -25.00 -24.92 -14.48
C ASN A 61 -25.76 -26.04 -13.75
N PRO A 62 -27.11 -26.09 -13.79
CA PRO A 62 -27.88 -27.14 -13.14
C PRO A 62 -27.78 -28.51 -13.82
N LEU A 63 -27.20 -28.58 -15.03
CA LEU A 63 -27.02 -29.86 -15.74
C LEU A 63 -26.15 -30.82 -14.94
N MET A 64 -26.66 -31.96 -14.54
CA MET A 64 -26.01 -32.98 -13.70
C MET A 64 -25.55 -32.46 -12.31
N SER A 65 -26.05 -31.31 -11.85
CA SER A 65 -25.74 -30.84 -10.50
C SER A 65 -26.35 -31.77 -9.45
N ASP A 66 -25.60 -32.06 -8.40
CA ASP A 66 -25.96 -32.93 -7.27
C ASP A 66 -25.88 -32.20 -5.91
N VAL A 67 -25.69 -30.89 -5.93
CA VAL A 67 -25.75 -29.99 -4.78
C VAL A 67 -26.17 -28.59 -5.21
N LEU A 68 -26.95 -27.92 -4.34
CA LEU A 68 -27.38 -26.54 -4.50
C LEU A 68 -26.91 -25.70 -3.31
N PHE A 69 -26.14 -24.70 -3.54
CA PHE A 69 -25.73 -23.76 -2.49
C PHE A 69 -26.66 -22.56 -2.43
N ILE A 70 -27.02 -22.15 -1.20
CA ILE A 70 -27.73 -20.91 -0.92
C ILE A 70 -26.72 -19.98 -0.27
N VAL A 71 -26.10 -19.10 -1.08
CA VAL A 71 -24.94 -18.27 -0.67
C VAL A 71 -25.37 -16.85 -0.37
N GLY A 72 -24.85 -16.30 0.72
CA GLY A 72 -25.13 -14.93 1.16
C GLY A 72 -26.15 -14.83 2.28
N GLN A 73 -26.19 -13.67 2.92
CA GLN A 73 -27.04 -13.41 4.08
C GLN A 73 -28.42 -12.90 3.65
N LYS A 74 -29.49 -13.37 4.30
CA LYS A 74 -30.86 -12.84 4.14
C LYS A 74 -30.88 -11.36 4.51
N GLY A 75 -31.38 -10.51 3.61
CA GLY A 75 -31.49 -9.06 3.85
C GLY A 75 -30.22 -8.25 3.59
N SER A 76 -29.15 -8.85 3.08
CA SER A 76 -27.98 -8.09 2.61
C SER A 76 -28.24 -7.44 1.25
N ASN A 77 -27.51 -6.34 0.94
CA ASN A 77 -27.62 -5.64 -0.35
C ASN A 77 -27.28 -6.52 -1.58
N SER A 78 -26.52 -7.62 -1.40
CA SER A 78 -26.19 -8.58 -2.44
C SER A 78 -27.23 -9.72 -2.58
N GLY A 79 -28.17 -9.82 -1.65
CA GLY A 79 -29.17 -10.88 -1.64
C GLY A 79 -28.59 -12.29 -1.42
N GLN A 80 -29.46 -13.28 -1.30
CA GLN A 80 -29.09 -14.70 -1.39
C GLN A 80 -29.09 -15.15 -2.83
N GLN A 81 -28.10 -15.94 -3.24
CA GLN A 81 -28.01 -16.53 -4.57
C GLN A 81 -28.04 -18.06 -4.48
N ARG A 82 -28.83 -18.69 -5.34
CA ARG A 82 -28.86 -20.15 -5.52
C ARG A 82 -27.82 -20.53 -6.58
N ILE A 83 -26.84 -21.35 -6.22
CA ILE A 83 -25.72 -21.72 -7.07
C ILE A 83 -25.66 -23.24 -7.16
N PRO A 84 -26.05 -23.85 -8.31
CA PRO A 84 -25.90 -25.28 -8.54
C PRO A 84 -24.42 -25.65 -8.71
N ALA A 85 -24.02 -26.83 -8.23
CA ALA A 85 -22.68 -27.33 -8.33
C ALA A 85 -22.59 -28.86 -8.36
N HIS A 86 -21.37 -29.37 -8.52
CA HIS A 86 -21.09 -30.82 -8.68
C HIS A 86 -20.11 -31.27 -7.59
N LYS A 87 -20.56 -32.10 -6.67
CA LYS A 87 -19.81 -32.58 -5.49
C LYS A 87 -18.43 -33.14 -5.87
N TYR A 88 -18.34 -33.90 -6.96
CA TYR A 88 -17.07 -34.48 -7.44
C TYR A 88 -16.05 -33.39 -7.76
N VAL A 89 -16.42 -32.37 -8.52
CA VAL A 89 -15.52 -31.29 -8.93
C VAL A 89 -15.00 -30.53 -7.69
N LEU A 90 -15.90 -30.22 -6.77
CA LEU A 90 -15.56 -29.47 -5.56
C LEU A 90 -14.68 -30.30 -4.60
N ALA A 91 -15.00 -31.56 -4.41
CA ALA A 91 -14.23 -32.46 -3.54
C ALA A 91 -12.82 -32.75 -4.06
N THR A 92 -12.60 -32.74 -5.36
CA THR A 92 -11.26 -32.89 -5.95
C THR A 92 -10.42 -31.62 -5.78
N GLY A 93 -11.03 -30.45 -5.63
CA GLY A 93 -10.35 -29.16 -5.51
C GLY A 93 -10.15 -28.66 -4.07
N SER A 94 -10.88 -29.26 -3.09
CA SER A 94 -10.88 -28.80 -1.70
C SER A 94 -11.12 -29.95 -0.72
N SER A 95 -10.23 -30.09 0.25
CA SER A 95 -10.38 -31.05 1.35
C SER A 95 -11.60 -30.74 2.24
N VAL A 96 -11.98 -29.47 2.35
CA VAL A 96 -13.20 -29.06 3.08
C VAL A 96 -14.44 -29.57 2.37
N PHE A 97 -14.55 -29.40 1.06
CA PHE A 97 -15.65 -29.94 0.28
C PHE A 97 -15.63 -31.47 0.23
N TYR A 98 -14.44 -32.06 0.17
CA TYR A 98 -14.33 -33.51 0.29
C TYR A 98 -14.92 -34.03 1.61
N ALA A 99 -14.53 -33.39 2.74
CA ALA A 99 -15.07 -33.76 4.07
C ALA A 99 -16.58 -33.50 4.16
N MET A 100 -17.06 -32.40 3.56
CA MET A 100 -18.48 -32.02 3.54
C MET A 100 -19.37 -33.04 2.79
N PHE A 101 -18.90 -33.65 1.71
CA PHE A 101 -19.71 -34.53 0.87
C PHE A 101 -19.41 -36.01 1.06
N PHE A 102 -18.20 -36.38 1.41
CA PHE A 102 -17.70 -37.76 1.45
C PHE A 102 -17.02 -38.12 2.77
N GLY A 103 -16.98 -37.20 3.74
CA GLY A 103 -16.41 -37.45 5.07
C GLY A 103 -17.32 -38.27 5.99
N GLY A 104 -16.82 -38.60 7.17
CA GLY A 104 -17.58 -39.38 8.16
C GLY A 104 -18.82 -38.69 8.74
N LEU A 105 -18.97 -37.38 8.54
CA LEU A 105 -20.14 -36.56 8.91
C LEU A 105 -20.63 -35.79 7.68
N ALA A 106 -20.79 -36.51 6.57
CA ALA A 106 -21.19 -35.89 5.31
C ALA A 106 -22.56 -35.22 5.42
N GLU A 107 -22.73 -34.08 4.73
CA GLU A 107 -24.01 -33.38 4.63
C GLU A 107 -24.94 -34.14 3.70
N GLU A 108 -26.06 -34.60 4.25
CA GLU A 108 -27.06 -35.36 3.51
C GLU A 108 -28.02 -34.47 2.71
N LYS A 109 -28.08 -33.16 3.02
CA LYS A 109 -28.98 -32.23 2.36
C LYS A 109 -28.50 -31.91 0.93
N GLU A 110 -29.48 -31.80 0.04
CA GLU A 110 -29.23 -31.33 -1.33
C GLU A 110 -29.04 -29.81 -1.39
N GLU A 111 -29.63 -29.07 -0.45
CA GLU A 111 -29.48 -27.60 -0.31
C GLU A 111 -28.60 -27.27 0.90
N ILE A 112 -27.49 -26.54 0.65
CA ILE A 112 -26.52 -26.16 1.68
C ILE A 112 -26.47 -24.64 1.79
N GLU A 113 -26.75 -24.10 2.99
CA GLU A 113 -26.69 -22.68 3.27
C GLU A 113 -25.25 -22.25 3.59
N ILE A 114 -24.76 -21.18 2.93
CA ILE A 114 -23.46 -20.54 3.16
C ILE A 114 -23.70 -19.05 3.40
N PRO A 115 -24.08 -18.65 4.62
CA PRO A 115 -24.49 -17.27 4.90
C PRO A 115 -23.32 -16.29 5.05
N ASP A 116 -22.12 -16.77 5.28
CA ASP A 116 -20.93 -15.99 5.64
C ASP A 116 -19.97 -15.71 4.46
N VAL A 117 -20.28 -16.21 3.25
CA VAL A 117 -19.53 -15.94 2.02
C VAL A 117 -20.36 -15.07 1.08
N GLU A 118 -19.73 -14.12 0.43
CA GLU A 118 -20.39 -13.33 -0.60
C GLU A 118 -20.61 -14.15 -1.88
N PRO A 119 -21.77 -14.04 -2.55
CA PRO A 119 -22.05 -14.80 -3.77
C PRO A 119 -21.01 -14.62 -4.87
N SER A 120 -20.52 -13.40 -5.09
CA SER A 120 -19.46 -13.09 -6.08
C SER A 120 -18.15 -13.82 -5.76
N ALA A 121 -17.75 -13.83 -4.50
CA ALA A 121 -16.54 -14.51 -4.04
C ALA A 121 -16.67 -16.04 -4.13
N PHE A 122 -17.86 -16.57 -3.81
CA PHE A 122 -18.12 -17.99 -3.93
C PHE A 122 -18.10 -18.42 -5.41
N LEU A 123 -18.67 -17.63 -6.31
CA LEU A 123 -18.57 -17.87 -7.76
C LEU A 123 -17.12 -17.82 -8.26
N THR A 124 -16.30 -16.90 -7.77
CA THR A 124 -14.85 -16.86 -8.09
C THR A 124 -14.14 -18.12 -7.62
N LEU A 125 -14.42 -18.59 -6.39
CA LEU A 125 -13.91 -19.85 -5.86
C LEU A 125 -14.32 -21.05 -6.74
N LEU A 126 -15.61 -21.18 -7.06
CA LEU A 126 -16.09 -22.27 -7.90
C LEU A 126 -15.47 -22.22 -9.29
N ARG A 127 -15.42 -21.04 -9.92
CA ARG A 127 -14.84 -20.87 -11.26
C ARG A 127 -13.40 -21.36 -11.30
N TYR A 128 -12.61 -21.01 -10.29
CA TYR A 128 -11.27 -21.55 -10.14
C TYR A 128 -11.26 -23.09 -10.07
N MET A 129 -12.13 -23.69 -9.24
CA MET A 129 -12.20 -25.15 -9.06
C MET A 129 -12.66 -25.90 -10.31
N TYR A 130 -13.49 -25.28 -11.17
CA TYR A 130 -13.96 -25.90 -12.41
C TYR A 130 -13.00 -25.80 -13.56
N CYS A 131 -12.25 -24.70 -13.67
CA CYS A 131 -11.45 -24.43 -14.88
C CYS A 131 -10.14 -23.67 -14.64
N ASP A 132 -9.64 -23.57 -13.41
CA ASP A 132 -8.42 -22.82 -13.05
C ASP A 132 -8.43 -21.36 -13.55
N ASP A 133 -9.62 -20.77 -13.70
CA ASP A 133 -9.77 -19.40 -14.16
C ASP A 133 -9.93 -18.46 -12.96
N ILE A 134 -9.07 -17.45 -12.89
CA ILE A 134 -8.99 -16.50 -11.78
C ILE A 134 -9.41 -15.13 -12.29
N CYS A 135 -10.60 -14.68 -11.88
CA CYS A 135 -11.13 -13.35 -12.14
C CYS A 135 -11.18 -12.58 -10.81
N LEU A 136 -10.16 -11.78 -10.54
CA LEU A 136 -10.10 -10.93 -9.35
C LEU A 136 -10.33 -9.48 -9.74
N GLU A 137 -11.18 -8.83 -8.96
CA GLU A 137 -11.48 -7.41 -9.05
C GLU A 137 -11.29 -6.78 -7.66
N ALA A 138 -11.09 -5.47 -7.63
CA ALA A 138 -10.81 -4.75 -6.40
C ALA A 138 -11.92 -4.89 -5.34
N ASP A 139 -13.16 -5.03 -5.77
CA ASP A 139 -14.35 -5.16 -4.90
C ASP A 139 -14.59 -6.59 -4.39
N ASN A 140 -14.01 -7.62 -5.04
CA ASN A 140 -14.25 -9.01 -4.68
C ASN A 140 -13.03 -9.75 -4.11
N VAL A 141 -11.82 -9.23 -4.26
CA VAL A 141 -10.57 -9.94 -3.92
C VAL A 141 -10.46 -10.32 -2.45
N LEU A 142 -10.87 -9.46 -1.53
CA LEU A 142 -10.83 -9.76 -0.08
C LEU A 142 -11.84 -10.84 0.30
N ALA A 143 -13.05 -10.76 -0.24
CA ALA A 143 -14.06 -11.80 -0.02
C ALA A 143 -13.65 -13.14 -0.67
N SER A 144 -12.96 -13.07 -1.84
CA SER A 144 -12.41 -14.26 -2.52
C SER A 144 -11.25 -14.88 -1.72
N LEU A 145 -10.39 -14.06 -1.10
CA LEU A 145 -9.34 -14.53 -0.19
C LEU A 145 -9.94 -15.27 1.00
N TYR A 146 -10.98 -14.69 1.62
CA TYR A 146 -11.70 -15.36 2.69
C TYR A 146 -12.27 -16.73 2.26
N ALA A 147 -12.95 -16.78 1.13
CA ALA A 147 -13.51 -18.02 0.60
C ALA A 147 -12.40 -19.04 0.30
N ALA A 148 -11.30 -18.64 -0.32
CA ALA A 148 -10.17 -19.50 -0.63
C ALA A 148 -9.51 -20.08 0.65
N LYS A 149 -9.36 -19.28 1.70
CA LYS A 149 -8.86 -19.73 3.01
C LYS A 149 -9.85 -20.68 3.71
N LYS A 150 -11.13 -20.32 3.75
CA LYS A 150 -12.19 -21.13 4.37
C LYS A 150 -12.28 -22.52 3.75
N TYR A 151 -12.19 -22.62 2.43
CA TYR A 151 -12.30 -23.88 1.70
C TYR A 151 -10.94 -24.52 1.38
N LEU A 152 -9.85 -24.03 1.99
CA LEU A 152 -8.49 -24.56 1.84
C LEU A 152 -8.06 -24.71 0.36
N VAL A 153 -8.19 -23.63 -0.40
CA VAL A 153 -7.73 -23.53 -1.80
C VAL A 153 -6.51 -22.60 -1.89
N PRO A 154 -5.30 -23.11 -1.56
CA PRO A 154 -4.12 -22.27 -1.33
C PRO A 154 -3.62 -21.54 -2.57
N HIS A 155 -3.81 -22.08 -3.77
CA HIS A 155 -3.38 -21.43 -5.00
C HIS A 155 -4.23 -20.19 -5.32
N LEU A 156 -5.55 -20.26 -5.11
CA LEU A 156 -6.43 -19.10 -5.24
C LEU A 156 -6.11 -18.06 -4.15
N ALA A 157 -5.86 -18.49 -2.91
CA ALA A 157 -5.46 -17.58 -1.83
C ALA A 157 -4.18 -16.82 -2.19
N ARG A 158 -3.15 -17.50 -2.71
CA ARG A 158 -1.90 -16.84 -3.19
C ARG A 158 -2.16 -15.85 -4.32
N ALA A 159 -3.04 -16.19 -5.27
CA ALA A 159 -3.39 -15.26 -6.35
C ALA A 159 -4.10 -14.01 -5.82
N CYS A 160 -4.99 -14.16 -4.83
CA CYS A 160 -5.63 -13.03 -4.15
C CYS A 160 -4.60 -12.14 -3.42
N VAL A 161 -3.67 -12.73 -2.66
CA VAL A 161 -2.60 -12.00 -1.97
C VAL A 161 -1.73 -11.26 -2.97
N SER A 162 -1.29 -11.91 -4.05
CA SER A 162 -0.49 -11.26 -5.10
C SER A 162 -1.21 -10.09 -5.76
N TYR A 163 -2.52 -10.21 -6.00
CA TYR A 163 -3.35 -9.10 -6.50
C TYR A 163 -3.36 -7.93 -5.50
N LEU A 164 -3.58 -8.20 -4.20
CA LEU A 164 -3.60 -7.18 -3.15
C LEU A 164 -2.24 -6.48 -3.02
N GLU A 165 -1.15 -7.24 -3.11
CA GLU A 165 0.21 -6.69 -3.08
C GLU A 165 0.51 -5.77 -4.26
N THR A 166 0.03 -6.11 -5.46
CA THR A 166 0.23 -5.27 -6.67
C THR A 166 -0.65 -4.03 -6.70
N SER A 167 -1.80 -4.07 -6.03
CA SER A 167 -2.75 -2.96 -5.92
C SER A 167 -2.54 -2.10 -4.66
N LEU A 168 -1.52 -2.41 -3.83
CA LEU A 168 -1.22 -1.73 -2.58
C LEU A 168 -0.77 -0.29 -2.83
N THR A 169 -1.41 0.65 -2.17
CA THR A 169 -1.11 2.10 -2.20
C THR A 169 -1.28 2.67 -0.80
N ALA A 170 -0.79 3.89 -0.55
CA ALA A 170 -1.03 4.57 0.73
C ALA A 170 -2.52 4.67 1.10
N ARG A 171 -3.41 4.81 0.10
CA ARG A 171 -4.86 4.96 0.33
C ARG A 171 -5.53 3.71 0.89
N ASN A 172 -5.04 2.52 0.56
CA ASN A 172 -5.63 1.25 1.00
C ASN A 172 -4.76 0.47 1.99
N ALA A 173 -3.53 0.95 2.27
CA ALA A 173 -2.57 0.24 3.11
C ALA A 173 -3.09 -0.05 4.52
N CYS A 174 -3.78 0.90 5.15
CA CYS A 174 -4.30 0.73 6.52
C CYS A 174 -5.40 -0.32 6.60
N ILE A 175 -6.34 -0.32 5.66
CA ILE A 175 -7.40 -1.34 5.63
C ILE A 175 -6.84 -2.72 5.24
N LEU A 176 -5.88 -2.78 4.32
CA LEU A 176 -5.22 -4.04 3.95
C LEU A 176 -4.35 -4.58 5.09
N LEU A 177 -3.77 -3.72 5.91
CA LEU A 177 -3.08 -4.12 7.13
C LEU A 177 -4.03 -4.85 8.09
N SER A 178 -5.18 -4.26 8.41
CA SER A 178 -6.21 -4.89 9.26
C SER A 178 -6.65 -6.25 8.71
N GLN A 179 -6.84 -6.34 7.38
CA GLN A 179 -7.21 -7.60 6.73
C GLN A 179 -6.07 -8.62 6.73
N SER A 180 -4.82 -8.20 6.51
CA SER A 180 -3.66 -9.10 6.53
C SER A 180 -3.41 -9.70 7.90
N LEU A 181 -3.66 -8.94 8.97
CA LEU A 181 -3.65 -9.45 10.35
C LEU A 181 -4.73 -10.52 10.57
N LEU A 182 -5.96 -10.26 10.07
CA LEU A 182 -7.07 -11.20 10.20
C LEU A 182 -6.84 -12.52 9.43
N PHE A 183 -6.23 -12.42 8.24
CA PHE A 183 -5.97 -13.59 7.38
C PHE A 183 -4.62 -14.27 7.63
N GLU A 184 -3.83 -13.77 8.57
CA GLU A 184 -2.49 -14.30 8.86
C GLU A 184 -1.60 -14.34 7.60
N GLU A 185 -1.55 -13.21 6.86
CA GLU A 185 -0.72 -13.03 5.67
C GLU A 185 0.51 -12.15 5.99
N PRO A 186 1.62 -12.72 6.47
CA PRO A 186 2.76 -11.96 6.96
C PRO A 186 3.44 -11.12 5.87
N ASP A 187 3.51 -11.61 4.63
CA ASP A 187 4.15 -10.90 3.54
C ASP A 187 3.35 -9.65 3.14
N LEU A 188 2.02 -9.78 3.00
CA LEU A 188 1.14 -8.64 2.76
C LEU A 188 1.18 -7.64 3.92
N MET A 189 1.18 -8.14 5.16
CA MET A 189 1.30 -7.30 6.36
C MET A 189 2.60 -6.49 6.34
N GLN A 190 3.74 -7.12 6.06
CA GLN A 190 5.03 -6.44 5.97
C GLN A 190 5.02 -5.35 4.90
N ARG A 191 4.45 -5.64 3.73
CA ARG A 191 4.30 -4.65 2.65
C ARG A 191 3.40 -3.47 3.03
N CYS A 192 2.30 -3.73 3.73
CA CYS A 192 1.44 -2.66 4.25
C CYS A 192 2.22 -1.75 5.20
N TRP A 193 3.02 -2.31 6.11
CA TRP A 193 3.86 -1.53 7.01
C TRP A 193 4.87 -0.66 6.29
N GLU A 194 5.54 -1.19 5.25
CA GLU A 194 6.49 -0.41 4.44
C GLU A 194 5.83 0.83 3.82
N VAL A 195 4.63 0.66 3.27
CA VAL A 195 3.86 1.76 2.67
C VAL A 195 3.38 2.76 3.72
N ILE A 196 2.81 2.26 4.83
CA ILE A 196 2.30 3.12 5.91
C ILE A 196 3.42 3.94 6.53
N ASP A 197 4.58 3.34 6.80
CA ASP A 197 5.71 4.06 7.37
C ASP A 197 6.28 5.11 6.40
N ALA A 198 6.49 4.74 5.12
CA ALA A 198 7.10 5.63 4.14
C ALA A 198 6.19 6.76 3.66
N GLN A 199 4.90 6.48 3.52
CA GLN A 199 3.89 7.41 2.99
C GLN A 199 2.84 7.75 4.06
N ALA A 200 3.29 7.92 5.31
CA ALA A 200 2.40 8.03 6.48
C ALA A 200 1.39 9.17 6.36
N GLU A 201 1.78 10.35 5.89
CA GLU A 201 0.88 11.49 5.70
C GLU A 201 -0.30 11.13 4.77
N LEU A 202 -0.02 10.41 3.66
CA LEU A 202 -1.05 9.96 2.72
C LEU A 202 -1.91 8.82 3.29
N ALA A 203 -1.28 7.88 3.99
CA ALA A 203 -1.97 6.73 4.58
C ALA A 203 -2.94 7.16 5.68
N LEU A 204 -2.50 8.06 6.56
CA LEU A 204 -3.31 8.60 7.65
C LEU A 204 -4.45 9.52 7.18
N ALA A 205 -4.28 10.20 6.05
CA ALA A 205 -5.30 11.05 5.45
C ALA A 205 -6.33 10.26 4.61
N SER A 206 -6.16 8.95 4.46
CA SER A 206 -7.03 8.11 3.62
C SER A 206 -8.32 7.72 4.33
N ASP A 207 -9.39 7.51 3.55
CA ASP A 207 -10.63 6.92 4.06
C ASP A 207 -10.40 5.52 4.64
N GLY A 208 -9.40 4.77 4.12
CA GLY A 208 -9.02 3.47 4.65
C GLY A 208 -8.47 3.51 6.07
N PHE A 209 -7.93 4.64 6.54
CA PHE A 209 -7.46 4.79 7.91
C PHE A 209 -8.62 4.93 8.91
N VAL A 210 -9.67 5.68 8.56
CA VAL A 210 -10.81 5.88 9.48
C VAL A 210 -11.68 4.63 9.64
N ASP A 211 -11.49 3.64 8.77
CA ASP A 211 -12.25 2.38 8.78
C ASP A 211 -11.57 1.21 9.49
N ILE A 212 -10.33 1.37 9.97
CA ILE A 212 -9.62 0.31 10.70
C ILE A 212 -10.24 0.08 12.09
N ASP A 213 -10.01 -1.12 12.63
CA ASP A 213 -10.35 -1.45 14.01
C ASP A 213 -9.40 -0.79 15.02
N PHE A 214 -9.79 -0.79 16.29
CA PHE A 214 -9.03 -0.17 17.38
C PHE A 214 -7.63 -0.78 17.55
N GLN A 215 -7.47 -2.11 17.42
CA GLN A 215 -6.19 -2.78 17.58
C GLN A 215 -5.21 -2.39 16.46
N THR A 216 -5.70 -2.25 15.24
CA THR A 216 -4.92 -1.75 14.11
C THR A 216 -4.52 -0.29 14.30
N LEU A 217 -5.42 0.56 14.84
CA LEU A 217 -5.11 1.94 15.20
C LEU A 217 -3.96 2.00 16.22
N GLU A 218 -4.06 1.28 17.34
CA GLU A 218 -3.01 1.24 18.35
C GLU A 218 -1.67 0.76 17.74
N SER A 219 -1.72 -0.26 16.90
CA SER A 219 -0.53 -0.79 16.21
C SER A 219 0.14 0.27 15.32
N ILE A 220 -0.63 1.07 14.58
CA ILE A 220 -0.10 2.14 13.73
C ILE A 220 0.48 3.27 14.60
N LEU A 221 -0.27 3.73 15.60
CA LEU A 221 0.16 4.85 16.45
C LEU A 221 1.37 4.54 17.33
N SER A 222 1.62 3.27 17.65
CA SER A 222 2.77 2.85 18.43
C SER A 222 4.09 2.79 17.65
N ARG A 223 4.06 2.88 16.30
CA ARG A 223 5.26 2.70 15.48
C ARG A 223 6.26 3.85 15.59
N GLU A 224 7.52 3.50 15.83
CA GLU A 224 8.66 4.44 15.83
C GLU A 224 9.01 4.94 14.43
N THR A 225 8.72 4.13 13.41
CA THR A 225 9.08 4.37 12.00
C THR A 225 8.03 5.16 11.22
N LEU A 226 6.89 5.48 11.84
CA LEU A 226 5.81 6.24 11.19
C LEU A 226 6.30 7.64 10.81
N ASN A 227 6.48 7.87 9.51
CA ASN A 227 7.11 9.08 8.97
C ASN A 227 6.09 10.19 8.68
N ALA A 228 5.45 10.69 9.74
CA ALA A 228 4.49 11.79 9.69
C ALA A 228 4.71 12.77 10.83
N LYS A 229 4.24 14.01 10.66
CA LYS A 229 4.20 15.00 11.74
C LYS A 229 3.21 14.56 12.80
N GLU A 230 3.56 14.75 14.09
CA GLU A 230 2.66 14.39 15.19
C GLU A 230 1.34 15.15 15.12
N LEU A 231 1.31 16.37 14.58
CA LEU A 231 0.08 17.12 14.35
C LEU A 231 -0.84 16.41 13.33
N SER A 232 -0.28 15.88 12.25
CA SER A 232 -1.03 15.08 11.26
C SER A 232 -1.57 13.80 11.88
N ILE A 233 -0.76 13.12 12.71
CA ILE A 233 -1.16 11.92 13.45
C ILE A 233 -2.30 12.24 14.41
N PHE A 234 -2.23 13.37 15.10
CA PHE A 234 -3.30 13.83 16.01
C PHE A 234 -4.62 14.04 15.26
N TYR A 235 -4.60 14.78 14.16
CA TYR A 235 -5.82 15.02 13.38
C TYR A 235 -6.38 13.75 12.74
N ALA A 236 -5.52 12.85 12.27
CA ALA A 236 -5.96 11.55 11.76
C ALA A 236 -6.65 10.72 12.86
N SER A 237 -6.07 10.71 14.07
CA SER A 237 -6.68 10.03 15.24
C SER A 237 -8.03 10.63 15.60
N LEU A 238 -8.19 11.95 15.49
CA LEU A 238 -9.46 12.65 15.72
C LEU A 238 -10.51 12.27 14.66
N LEU A 239 -10.13 12.20 13.38
CA LEU A 239 -11.02 11.76 12.30
C LEU A 239 -11.45 10.30 12.49
N TRP A 240 -10.53 9.43 12.90
CA TRP A 240 -10.88 8.05 13.25
C TRP A 240 -11.88 8.00 14.42
N ALA A 241 -11.67 8.82 15.46
CA ALA A 241 -12.57 8.90 16.59
C ALA A 241 -13.96 9.39 16.20
N ASN A 242 -14.07 10.33 15.27
CA ASN A 242 -15.36 10.78 14.72
C ASN A 242 -16.11 9.62 14.04
N SER A 243 -15.41 8.88 13.17
CA SER A 243 -15.97 7.72 12.49
C SER A 243 -16.36 6.61 13.48
N GLU A 244 -15.57 6.41 14.55
CA GLU A 244 -15.88 5.42 15.57
C GLU A 244 -17.07 5.83 16.43
N CYS A 245 -17.21 7.11 16.76
CA CYS A 245 -18.43 7.61 17.43
C CYS A 245 -19.67 7.35 16.56
N GLN A 246 -19.61 7.66 15.27
CA GLN A 246 -20.71 7.35 14.33
C GLN A 246 -21.04 5.85 14.28
N ARG A 247 -20.02 4.99 14.24
CA ARG A 247 -20.18 3.54 14.23
C ARG A 247 -20.86 3.00 15.51
N ARG A 248 -20.62 3.67 16.63
CA ARG A 248 -21.23 3.33 17.92
C ARG A 248 -22.51 4.09 18.21
N GLU A 249 -23.02 4.85 17.24
CA GLU A 249 -24.22 5.69 17.39
C GLU A 249 -24.10 6.71 18.53
N LEU A 250 -22.86 7.22 18.76
CA LEU A 250 -22.56 8.25 19.77
C LEU A 250 -22.52 9.63 19.11
N GLU A 251 -22.95 10.65 19.84
CA GLU A 251 -22.76 12.03 19.43
C GLU A 251 -21.27 12.38 19.35
N ILE A 252 -20.87 13.15 18.33
CA ILE A 252 -19.48 13.60 18.15
C ILE A 252 -19.19 14.74 19.12
N THR A 253 -18.73 14.39 20.31
CA THR A 253 -18.27 15.30 21.34
C THR A 253 -16.86 14.97 21.76
N ALA A 254 -16.10 15.93 22.30
CA ALA A 254 -14.74 15.70 22.80
C ALA A 254 -14.67 14.56 23.82
N ASP A 255 -15.66 14.48 24.71
CA ASP A 255 -15.74 13.40 25.71
C ASP A 255 -15.93 12.02 25.08
N ASN A 256 -16.80 11.90 24.08
CA ASN A 256 -17.03 10.64 23.39
C ASN A 256 -15.84 10.26 22.50
N GLN A 257 -15.24 11.23 21.80
CA GLN A 257 -13.99 11.03 21.04
C GLN A 257 -12.86 10.52 21.94
N ARG A 258 -12.66 11.14 23.11
CA ARG A 258 -11.69 10.67 24.10
C ARG A 258 -11.97 9.26 24.58
N LYS A 259 -13.23 8.93 24.85
CA LYS A 259 -13.65 7.59 25.28
C LYS A 259 -13.35 6.51 24.23
N VAL A 260 -13.63 6.79 22.94
CA VAL A 260 -13.40 5.82 21.87
C VAL A 260 -11.91 5.68 21.53
N LEU A 261 -11.10 6.74 21.68
CA LEU A 261 -9.65 6.69 21.54
C LEU A 261 -8.98 5.94 22.71
N GLY A 262 -9.51 6.07 23.92
CA GLY A 262 -8.95 5.38 25.08
C GLY A 262 -7.43 5.54 25.19
N ASN A 263 -6.69 4.42 25.31
CA ASN A 263 -5.24 4.42 25.42
C ASN A 263 -4.52 4.86 24.13
N ALA A 264 -5.15 4.75 22.98
CA ALA A 264 -4.55 5.16 21.70
C ALA A 264 -4.23 6.67 21.67
N LEU A 265 -4.97 7.51 22.44
CA LEU A 265 -4.68 8.94 22.59
C LEU A 265 -3.27 9.18 23.13
N PHE A 266 -2.81 8.35 24.08
CA PHE A 266 -1.50 8.47 24.71
C PHE A 266 -0.34 7.91 23.87
N LEU A 267 -0.63 7.37 22.69
CA LEU A 267 0.38 6.97 21.72
C LEU A 267 0.77 8.13 20.79
N VAL A 268 -0.05 9.18 20.73
CA VAL A 268 0.29 10.43 20.01
C VAL A 268 1.28 11.22 20.83
N ARG A 269 2.41 11.60 20.25
CA ARG A 269 3.50 12.28 20.94
C ARG A 269 3.29 13.80 21.00
N ILE A 270 2.16 14.20 21.57
CA ILE A 270 1.75 15.61 21.65
C ILE A 270 2.87 16.53 22.20
N PRO A 271 3.63 16.16 23.27
CA PRO A 271 4.70 17.02 23.78
C PRO A 271 5.94 17.12 22.86
N ALA A 272 6.02 16.29 21.81
CA ALA A 272 7.10 16.34 20.81
C ALA A 272 6.76 17.28 19.62
N MET A 273 5.56 17.84 19.56
CA MET A 273 5.15 18.86 18.58
C MET A 273 5.87 20.19 18.86
N SER A 274 5.80 21.14 17.92
CA SER A 274 6.15 22.53 18.23
C SER A 274 5.12 23.13 19.20
N LEU A 275 5.54 24.13 19.99
CA LEU A 275 4.63 24.85 20.88
C LEU A 275 3.45 25.48 20.11
N GLU A 276 3.72 25.98 18.90
CA GLU A 276 2.73 26.58 18.03
C GLU A 276 1.69 25.54 17.56
N ASP A 277 2.15 24.36 17.09
CA ASP A 277 1.29 23.26 16.66
C ASP A 277 0.42 22.76 17.82
N PHE A 278 1.00 22.61 19.00
CA PHE A 278 0.26 22.23 20.21
C PHE A 278 -0.82 23.24 20.58
N ALA A 279 -0.44 24.52 20.66
CA ALA A 279 -1.34 25.60 21.07
C ALA A 279 -2.52 25.79 20.10
N ASN A 280 -2.27 25.65 18.78
CA ASN A 280 -3.29 25.84 17.73
C ASN A 280 -4.08 24.56 17.36
N GLY A 281 -3.68 23.41 17.87
CA GLY A 281 -4.30 22.12 17.57
C GLY A 281 -4.80 21.41 18.85
N PRO A 282 -4.01 20.49 19.43
CA PRO A 282 -4.45 19.64 20.54
C PRO A 282 -4.97 20.40 21.75
N ALA A 283 -4.36 21.54 22.13
CA ALA A 283 -4.76 22.33 23.29
C ALA A 283 -6.19 22.89 23.17
N GLN A 284 -6.68 23.14 21.97
CA GLN A 284 -7.99 23.67 21.67
C GLN A 284 -9.04 22.63 21.29
N SER A 285 -8.63 21.36 21.15
CA SER A 285 -9.50 20.28 20.68
C SER A 285 -10.58 19.85 21.68
N GLY A 286 -10.39 20.16 22.96
CA GLY A 286 -11.23 19.64 24.04
C GLY A 286 -10.99 18.19 24.43
N LEU A 287 -10.11 17.46 23.73
CA LEU A 287 -9.74 16.07 24.05
C LEU A 287 -8.89 15.95 25.30
N LEU A 288 -8.04 16.95 25.56
CA LEU A 288 -7.16 16.98 26.71
C LEU A 288 -7.90 17.59 27.91
N THR A 289 -7.62 17.04 29.09
CA THR A 289 -8.05 17.67 30.34
C THR A 289 -7.29 18.98 30.57
N LEU A 290 -7.84 19.87 31.39
CA LEU A 290 -7.16 21.14 31.77
C LEU A 290 -5.78 20.85 32.38
N GLN A 291 -5.67 19.82 33.21
CA GLN A 291 -4.40 19.42 33.82
C GLN A 291 -3.39 18.97 32.77
N GLU A 292 -3.76 18.06 31.84
CA GLU A 292 -2.89 17.61 30.77
C GLU A 292 -2.43 18.78 29.90
N THR A 293 -3.33 19.69 29.53
CA THR A 293 -3.00 20.87 28.73
C THR A 293 -2.00 21.77 29.47
N THR A 294 -2.23 22.01 30.76
CA THR A 294 -1.33 22.81 31.61
C THR A 294 0.04 22.15 31.76
N ASP A 295 0.07 20.86 32.03
CA ASP A 295 1.34 20.09 32.18
C ASP A 295 2.15 20.06 30.89
N ILE A 296 1.50 19.93 29.73
CA ILE A 296 2.18 19.98 28.44
C ILE A 296 2.73 21.40 28.17
N PHE A 297 1.99 22.49 28.47
CA PHE A 297 2.56 23.83 28.38
C PHE A 297 3.75 24.04 29.31
N LEU A 298 3.69 23.52 30.53
CA LEU A 298 4.83 23.54 31.46
C LEU A 298 6.01 22.71 30.94
N ASN A 299 5.77 21.61 30.25
CA ASN A 299 6.84 20.82 29.62
C ASN A 299 7.64 21.62 28.57
N TYR A 300 6.99 22.57 27.87
CA TYR A 300 7.70 23.45 26.94
C TYR A 300 8.46 24.56 27.63
N THR A 301 7.92 25.13 28.70
CA THR A 301 8.33 26.44 29.22
C THR A 301 9.01 26.38 30.58
N ALA A 302 8.74 25.38 31.43
CA ALA A 302 9.24 25.32 32.78
C ALA A 302 10.66 24.73 32.87
N ALA A 303 11.45 25.22 33.84
CA ALA A 303 12.76 24.69 34.14
C ALA A 303 12.69 23.26 34.73
N VAL A 304 11.69 22.99 35.56
CA VAL A 304 11.38 21.65 36.07
C VAL A 304 10.15 21.13 35.33
N LYS A 305 10.34 20.08 34.55
CA LYS A 305 9.28 19.52 33.69
C LYS A 305 8.39 18.56 34.48
N PRO A 306 7.06 18.64 34.31
CA PRO A 306 6.15 17.68 34.92
C PRO A 306 6.30 16.28 34.29
N ILE A 307 5.84 15.27 34.99
CA ILE A 307 5.71 13.91 34.44
C ILE A 307 4.45 13.87 33.61
N LEU A 308 4.59 13.50 32.33
CA LEU A 308 3.48 13.38 31.38
C LEU A 308 3.12 11.92 31.12
N GLN A 309 1.84 11.66 30.82
CA GLN A 309 1.39 10.36 30.31
C GLN A 309 1.75 10.18 28.81
N PHE A 310 1.94 11.29 28.11
CA PHE A 310 2.31 11.30 26.69
C PHE A 310 3.82 11.11 26.52
N PRO A 311 4.28 10.37 25.51
CA PRO A 311 5.70 10.29 25.17
C PRO A 311 6.26 11.65 24.76
N THR A 312 7.43 12.01 25.27
CA THR A 312 8.08 13.30 25.03
C THR A 312 9.16 13.26 23.95
N ILE A 313 9.54 12.05 23.51
CA ILE A 313 10.58 11.83 22.52
C ILE A 313 9.93 11.70 21.14
N ALA A 314 10.42 12.45 20.16
CA ALA A 314 9.96 12.33 18.78
C ALA A 314 10.19 10.93 18.20
N ARG A 315 9.36 10.53 17.22
CA ARG A 315 9.56 9.27 16.49
C ARG A 315 10.89 9.30 15.75
N LEU A 316 11.49 8.12 15.60
CA LEU A 316 12.73 7.99 14.87
C LEU A 316 12.55 8.24 13.37
N GLY A 317 11.34 7.96 12.85
CA GLY A 317 11.04 8.00 11.42
C GLY A 317 11.83 6.97 10.63
N LEU A 318 11.76 7.07 9.30
CA LEU A 318 12.56 6.25 8.40
C LEU A 318 13.91 6.91 8.14
N LYS A 319 14.98 6.11 8.14
CA LYS A 319 16.32 6.60 7.82
C LYS A 319 16.46 6.82 6.31
N VAL A 320 16.74 8.05 5.92
CA VAL A 320 17.08 8.40 4.54
C VAL A 320 18.42 7.76 4.16
N GLN A 321 18.44 7.16 2.97
CA GLN A 321 19.64 6.64 2.31
C GLN A 321 19.88 7.39 1.01
N ILE A 322 21.14 7.47 0.58
CA ILE A 322 21.53 8.17 -0.63
C ILE A 322 22.35 7.22 -1.50
N CYS A 323 21.92 7.07 -2.75
CA CYS A 323 22.69 6.39 -3.77
C CYS A 323 23.46 7.41 -4.58
N HIS A 324 24.79 7.43 -4.43
CA HIS A 324 25.72 8.24 -5.23
C HIS A 324 26.11 7.42 -6.46
N ARG A 325 25.86 7.95 -7.65
CA ARG A 325 26.16 7.23 -8.90
C ARG A 325 27.51 7.60 -9.56
N PHE A 326 28.20 8.62 -9.06
CA PHE A 326 29.53 9.04 -9.53
C PHE A 326 30.59 8.71 -8.50
N GLN A 327 31.75 8.22 -8.95
CA GLN A 327 32.87 7.87 -8.06
C GLN A 327 33.66 9.09 -7.58
N SER A 328 33.76 10.11 -8.42
CA SER A 328 34.52 11.29 -8.12
C SER A 328 33.62 12.47 -7.81
N SER A 329 34.19 13.45 -7.11
CA SER A 329 33.54 14.73 -6.84
C SER A 329 33.21 15.48 -8.14
N ALA A 330 32.30 16.42 -8.03
CA ALA A 330 31.87 17.28 -9.13
C ALA A 330 33.06 17.99 -9.82
N TYR A 331 32.97 18.06 -11.14
CA TYR A 331 33.96 18.78 -11.95
C TYR A 331 33.41 20.15 -12.35
N ARG A 332 34.27 21.18 -12.21
CA ARG A 332 33.99 22.50 -12.74
C ARG A 332 34.23 22.52 -14.25
N SER A 333 33.19 22.88 -15.00
CA SER A 333 33.25 22.91 -16.45
C SER A 333 32.53 24.14 -17.02
N ASN A 334 33.14 24.76 -18.03
CA ASN A 334 32.50 25.81 -18.81
C ASN A 334 31.56 25.24 -19.88
N GLN A 335 31.38 23.94 -19.94
CA GLN A 335 30.62 23.27 -21.00
C GLN A 335 29.24 22.77 -20.54
N TRP A 336 29.02 22.59 -19.24
CA TRP A 336 27.72 22.09 -18.75
C TRP A 336 26.73 23.24 -18.61
N ARG A 337 25.85 23.36 -19.59
CA ARG A 337 24.80 24.37 -19.66
C ARG A 337 23.45 23.70 -19.64
N TYR A 338 22.51 24.19 -18.84
CA TYR A 338 21.25 23.50 -18.60
C TYR A 338 19.98 24.35 -18.84
N ARG A 339 20.06 25.57 -19.32
CA ARG A 339 18.88 26.42 -19.57
C ARG A 339 17.81 25.71 -20.39
N GLY A 340 16.69 25.34 -19.71
CA GLY A 340 15.53 24.71 -20.33
C GLY A 340 15.78 23.33 -20.93
N ARG A 341 16.94 22.71 -20.67
CA ARG A 341 17.26 21.34 -21.08
C ARG A 341 16.97 20.37 -19.96
N CYS A 342 16.60 19.15 -20.31
CA CYS A 342 16.34 18.09 -19.37
C CYS A 342 17.56 17.21 -19.17
N ASP A 343 17.95 17.04 -17.94
CA ASP A 343 18.91 16.03 -17.50
C ASP A 343 18.12 14.81 -17.02
N SER A 344 18.41 13.63 -17.57
CA SER A 344 17.69 12.42 -17.22
C SER A 344 18.58 11.20 -17.17
N ILE A 345 18.29 10.31 -16.24
CA ILE A 345 18.94 9.00 -16.09
C ILE A 345 17.87 7.94 -15.82
N GLN A 346 18.00 6.75 -16.40
CA GLN A 346 17.19 5.60 -16.04
C GLN A 346 17.88 4.77 -14.98
N PHE A 347 17.10 4.24 -14.05
CA PHE A 347 17.59 3.34 -13.02
C PHE A 347 16.55 2.27 -12.68
N SER A 348 17.03 1.12 -12.25
CA SER A 348 16.24 0.06 -11.60
C SER A 348 16.88 -0.33 -10.28
N VAL A 349 16.13 -1.00 -9.44
CA VAL A 349 16.59 -1.48 -8.12
C VAL A 349 16.27 -2.97 -7.98
N ASP A 350 17.06 -3.70 -7.21
CA ASP A 350 16.85 -5.12 -6.91
C ASP A 350 15.79 -5.37 -5.83
N LYS A 351 15.41 -4.33 -5.08
CA LYS A 351 14.40 -4.38 -4.02
C LYS A 351 13.48 -3.18 -4.10
N ARG A 352 12.25 -3.32 -3.59
CA ARG A 352 11.33 -2.19 -3.46
C ARG A 352 11.90 -1.13 -2.53
N ILE A 353 11.85 0.13 -2.97
CA ILE A 353 12.24 1.30 -2.19
C ILE A 353 11.21 2.43 -2.39
N PHE A 354 11.37 3.48 -1.59
CA PHE A 354 10.57 4.71 -1.73
C PHE A 354 11.51 5.87 -2.06
N VAL A 355 11.41 6.38 -3.29
CA VAL A 355 12.20 7.54 -3.72
C VAL A 355 11.63 8.80 -3.08
N VAL A 356 12.50 9.56 -2.41
CA VAL A 356 12.15 10.79 -1.69
C VAL A 356 12.49 12.03 -2.50
N GLY A 357 13.57 11.97 -3.29
CA GLY A 357 14.06 13.10 -4.05
C GLY A 357 15.37 12.82 -4.74
N PHE A 358 16.01 13.88 -5.19
CA PHE A 358 17.31 13.83 -5.86
C PHE A 358 18.28 14.82 -5.24
N GLY A 359 19.59 14.49 -5.23
CA GLY A 359 20.65 15.45 -5.04
C GLY A 359 21.08 15.98 -6.42
N LEU A 360 21.26 17.28 -6.56
CA LEU A 360 21.62 17.96 -7.80
C LEU A 360 22.88 18.80 -7.60
N TYR A 361 23.69 18.92 -8.64
CA TYR A 361 24.81 19.87 -8.63
C TYR A 361 24.30 21.30 -8.87
N GLY A 362 24.91 22.24 -8.15
CA GLY A 362 24.65 23.65 -8.27
C GLY A 362 25.67 24.41 -9.13
N SER A 363 25.69 25.72 -8.97
CA SER A 363 26.51 26.67 -9.75
C SER A 363 28.02 26.42 -9.57
N SER A 364 28.72 26.34 -10.68
CA SER A 364 30.18 26.33 -10.70
C SER A 364 30.79 27.75 -10.83
N ASN A 365 29.96 28.80 -10.85
CA ASN A 365 30.34 30.18 -11.04
C ASN A 365 29.87 31.09 -9.89
N GLY A 366 30.07 30.64 -8.64
CA GLY A 366 29.66 31.34 -7.43
C GLY A 366 28.25 31.01 -6.98
N ALA A 367 27.80 31.64 -5.89
CA ALA A 367 26.51 31.41 -5.30
C ALA A 367 25.36 31.84 -6.23
N ALA A 368 24.28 31.05 -6.27
CA ALA A 368 23.14 31.32 -7.14
C ALA A 368 21.87 30.59 -6.70
N ASP A 369 20.72 31.16 -6.99
CA ASP A 369 19.42 30.52 -6.84
C ASP A 369 19.05 29.73 -8.11
N TYR A 370 18.47 28.58 -7.90
CA TYR A 370 17.93 27.72 -8.96
C TYR A 370 16.46 27.46 -8.74
N LYS A 371 15.69 27.59 -9.82
CA LYS A 371 14.38 26.95 -9.95
C LYS A 371 14.59 25.58 -10.57
N VAL A 372 13.92 24.59 -10.06
CA VAL A 372 14.07 23.22 -10.54
C VAL A 372 12.73 22.54 -10.65
N LYS A 373 12.52 21.83 -11.76
CA LYS A 373 11.47 20.83 -11.92
C LYS A 373 12.11 19.46 -11.86
N ILE A 374 11.67 18.62 -10.91
CA ILE A 374 12.06 17.21 -10.85
C ILE A 374 10.88 16.33 -11.21
N GLU A 375 11.15 15.22 -11.89
CA GLU A 375 10.15 14.23 -12.30
C GLU A 375 10.68 12.82 -12.08
N LEU A 376 9.79 11.93 -11.62
CA LEU A 376 10.00 10.49 -11.65
C LEU A 376 8.98 9.86 -12.58
N LYS A 377 9.45 9.09 -13.58
CA LYS A 377 8.61 8.50 -14.62
C LYS A 377 8.76 6.97 -14.65
N ARG A 378 7.73 6.30 -15.11
CA ARG A 378 7.75 4.88 -15.49
C ARG A 378 7.16 4.73 -16.88
N MET A 379 7.91 4.15 -17.83
CA MET A 379 7.48 3.95 -19.21
C MET A 379 6.90 5.24 -19.85
N GLY A 380 7.55 6.39 -19.63
CA GLY A 380 7.12 7.69 -20.12
C GLY A 380 5.97 8.36 -19.33
N LYS A 381 5.30 7.65 -18.43
CA LYS A 381 4.26 8.22 -17.56
C LYS A 381 4.88 8.85 -16.32
N VAL A 382 4.53 10.11 -16.02
CA VAL A 382 4.94 10.81 -14.80
C VAL A 382 4.22 10.21 -13.61
N LEU A 383 4.98 9.71 -12.64
CA LEU A 383 4.47 9.21 -11.36
C LEU A 383 4.40 10.31 -10.31
N ALA A 384 5.43 11.17 -10.28
CA ALA A 384 5.49 12.34 -9.43
C ALA A 384 6.32 13.43 -10.08
N GLU A 385 5.97 14.67 -9.80
CA GLU A 385 6.74 15.86 -10.17
C GLU A 385 6.71 16.87 -9.02
N ASN A 386 7.74 17.70 -8.95
CA ASN A 386 7.75 18.85 -8.05
C ASN A 386 8.47 20.02 -8.71
N HIS A 387 7.91 21.21 -8.52
CA HIS A 387 8.50 22.49 -8.91
C HIS A 387 8.98 23.19 -7.64
N THR A 388 10.27 23.25 -7.45
CA THR A 388 10.88 23.80 -6.24
C THR A 388 12.06 24.73 -6.57
N LYS A 389 12.79 25.16 -5.58
CA LYS A 389 14.00 25.96 -5.70
C LYS A 389 15.03 25.53 -4.68
N PHE A 390 16.28 25.74 -5.01
CA PHE A 390 17.37 25.60 -4.04
C PHE A 390 18.39 26.72 -4.24
N PHE A 391 19.10 27.04 -3.17
CA PHE A 391 20.24 27.96 -3.19
C PHE A 391 21.52 27.14 -3.25
N SER A 392 22.34 27.42 -4.28
CA SER A 392 23.70 26.89 -4.42
C SER A 392 24.68 27.90 -3.82
N ASP A 393 25.50 27.46 -2.92
CA ASP A 393 26.58 28.30 -2.31
C ASP A 393 27.80 28.44 -3.19
N GLY A 394 27.81 27.87 -4.39
CA GLY A 394 28.91 27.85 -5.34
C GLY A 394 29.93 26.74 -5.06
N SER A 395 29.69 25.89 -4.08
CA SER A 395 30.50 24.71 -3.80
C SER A 395 30.19 23.56 -4.77
N SER A 396 31.04 22.54 -4.77
CA SER A 396 30.84 21.29 -5.52
C SER A 396 29.95 20.29 -4.81
N ASN A 397 29.30 20.68 -3.72
CA ASN A 397 28.35 19.86 -3.01
C ASN A 397 27.07 19.66 -3.83
N THR A 398 26.31 18.65 -3.44
CA THR A 398 24.97 18.40 -3.95
C THR A 398 23.92 19.12 -3.11
N PHE A 399 22.83 19.52 -3.75
CA PHE A 399 21.71 20.21 -3.14
C PHE A 399 20.46 19.33 -3.29
N ASN A 400 19.87 18.99 -2.15
CA ASN A 400 18.73 18.06 -2.15
C ASN A 400 17.45 18.76 -2.56
N VAL A 401 16.70 18.11 -3.46
CA VAL A 401 15.37 18.49 -3.88
C VAL A 401 14.43 17.30 -3.69
N TYR A 402 13.26 17.56 -3.13
CA TYR A 402 12.36 16.52 -2.66
C TYR A 402 11.04 16.54 -3.43
N PHE A 403 10.44 15.37 -3.59
CA PHE A 403 9.03 15.24 -3.94
C PHE A 403 8.17 15.61 -2.74
N GLU A 404 6.90 15.92 -2.98
CA GLU A 404 5.96 16.22 -1.91
C GLU A 404 5.75 15.00 -0.99
N HIS A 405 5.69 13.81 -1.61
CA HIS A 405 5.57 12.54 -0.90
C HIS A 405 6.55 11.52 -1.48
N PRO A 406 7.05 10.57 -0.66
CA PRO A 406 7.87 9.46 -1.18
C PRO A 406 7.11 8.62 -2.20
N ILE A 407 7.80 8.17 -3.25
CA ILE A 407 7.20 7.40 -4.35
C ILE A 407 7.67 5.96 -4.27
N GLN A 408 6.73 5.03 -4.14
CA GLN A 408 7.01 3.60 -4.19
C GLN A 408 7.48 3.22 -5.59
N ILE A 409 8.62 2.53 -5.67
CA ILE A 409 9.13 1.91 -6.88
C ILE A 409 9.39 0.42 -6.64
N GLU A 410 9.04 -0.37 -7.65
CA GLU A 410 9.14 -1.83 -7.59
C GLU A 410 10.52 -2.32 -8.07
N ALA A 411 10.92 -3.48 -7.55
CA ALA A 411 12.14 -4.15 -7.98
C ALA A 411 12.12 -4.49 -9.49
N ASP A 412 13.29 -4.60 -10.08
CA ASP A 412 13.52 -5.06 -11.45
C ASP A 412 12.74 -4.30 -12.53
N THR A 413 12.38 -3.05 -12.23
CA THR A 413 11.65 -2.16 -13.14
C THR A 413 12.45 -0.88 -13.33
N PHE A 414 12.61 -0.45 -14.60
CA PHE A 414 13.27 0.81 -14.91
C PHE A 414 12.36 2.01 -14.73
N TYR A 415 12.90 3.01 -14.04
CA TYR A 415 12.31 4.34 -13.83
C TYR A 415 13.23 5.41 -14.39
N THR A 416 12.67 6.54 -14.79
CA THR A 416 13.42 7.69 -15.29
C THR A 416 13.38 8.81 -14.25
N ALA A 417 14.54 9.17 -13.72
CA ALA A 417 14.74 10.37 -12.93
C ALA A 417 15.08 11.52 -13.89
N SER A 418 14.37 12.64 -13.80
CA SER A 418 14.56 13.81 -14.65
C SER A 418 14.66 15.09 -13.82
N ALA A 419 15.49 16.01 -14.22
CA ALA A 419 15.62 17.34 -13.63
C ALA A 419 15.78 18.39 -14.72
N ILE A 420 15.04 19.50 -14.60
CA ILE A 420 15.17 20.69 -15.43
C ILE A 420 15.52 21.84 -14.51
N LEU A 421 16.71 22.42 -14.68
CA LEU A 421 17.21 23.52 -13.89
C LEU A 421 17.08 24.84 -14.65
N ASP A 422 16.70 25.89 -13.92
CA ASP A 422 16.70 27.27 -14.41
C ASP A 422 17.43 28.16 -13.40
N GLY A 423 18.53 28.75 -13.83
CA GLY A 423 19.42 29.55 -12.98
C GLY A 423 20.66 30.00 -13.72
N GLN A 424 21.84 29.99 -13.06
CA GLN A 424 23.13 30.32 -13.68
C GLN A 424 23.45 29.34 -14.81
N GLU A 425 24.15 29.84 -15.85
CA GLU A 425 24.39 29.05 -17.08
C GLU A 425 25.27 27.82 -16.88
N LEU A 426 26.15 27.82 -15.89
CA LEU A 426 27.15 26.78 -15.68
C LEU A 426 26.95 26.11 -14.33
N SER A 427 26.99 24.78 -14.33
CA SER A 427 26.98 23.98 -13.11
C SER A 427 28.19 23.05 -13.00
N TYR A 428 28.43 22.57 -11.79
CA TYR A 428 29.21 21.35 -11.61
C TYR A 428 28.47 20.17 -12.29
N PHE A 429 29.23 19.12 -12.59
CA PHE A 429 28.70 17.85 -13.11
C PHE A 429 29.58 16.70 -12.61
N GLY A 430 29.01 15.49 -12.56
CA GLY A 430 29.72 14.28 -12.17
C GLY A 430 30.40 13.60 -13.36
N GLN A 431 31.44 12.83 -13.08
CA GLN A 431 32.13 11.95 -14.02
C GLN A 431 32.42 10.60 -13.36
N ASP A 432 32.92 9.66 -14.15
CA ASP A 432 33.23 8.30 -13.71
C ASP A 432 32.01 7.60 -13.07
N GLY A 433 30.90 7.71 -13.75
CA GLY A 433 29.62 7.11 -13.30
C GLY A 433 29.64 5.60 -13.40
N LEU A 434 28.96 4.98 -12.46
CA LEU A 434 28.83 3.53 -12.35
C LEU A 434 27.52 3.06 -12.99
N THR A 435 27.59 1.89 -13.66
CA THR A 435 26.40 1.19 -14.16
C THR A 435 25.65 0.49 -13.04
N GLU A 436 26.35 0.15 -11.94
CA GLU A 436 25.77 -0.51 -10.79
C GLU A 436 26.35 0.06 -9.49
N VAL A 437 25.48 0.30 -8.51
CA VAL A 437 25.86 0.81 -7.18
C VAL A 437 25.08 0.07 -6.13
N THR A 438 25.78 -0.59 -5.19
CA THR A 438 25.15 -1.25 -4.05
C THR A 438 25.31 -0.42 -2.78
N ILE A 439 24.21 -0.12 -2.11
CA ILE A 439 24.15 0.68 -0.89
C ILE A 439 24.09 -0.25 0.32
N ASN A 440 25.10 -0.11 1.20
CA ASN A 440 25.22 -0.87 2.46
C ASN A 440 25.08 -2.39 2.31
N GLY A 441 25.39 -2.96 1.12
CA GLY A 441 25.20 -4.38 0.82
C GLY A 441 23.76 -4.84 0.80
N ASN A 442 22.79 -3.91 0.74
CA ASN A 442 21.37 -4.24 0.87
C ASN A 442 20.53 -3.93 -0.39
N VAL A 443 20.73 -2.77 -1.01
CA VAL A 443 19.99 -2.34 -2.20
C VAL A 443 20.96 -2.06 -3.33
N SER A 444 20.75 -2.68 -4.50
CA SER A 444 21.56 -2.48 -5.70
C SER A 444 20.77 -1.68 -6.73
N PHE A 445 21.39 -0.60 -7.21
CA PHE A 445 20.89 0.24 -8.29
C PHE A 445 21.63 -0.11 -9.58
N GLN A 446 20.88 -0.24 -10.68
CA GLN A 446 21.41 -0.32 -12.02
C GLN A 446 21.03 0.94 -12.80
N PHE A 447 22.01 1.54 -13.50
CA PHE A 447 21.81 2.77 -14.27
C PHE A 447 22.01 2.56 -15.76
N GLN A 448 21.16 3.21 -16.56
CA GLN A 448 21.31 3.28 -18.01
C GLN A 448 20.92 4.66 -18.54
N CYS A 449 21.41 4.98 -19.76
CA CYS A 449 21.09 6.26 -20.40
C CYS A 449 19.58 6.37 -20.67
N SER A 450 19.06 7.60 -20.55
CA SER A 450 17.67 7.92 -20.84
C SER A 450 17.56 8.68 -22.17
N SER A 451 16.59 8.32 -23.00
CA SER A 451 16.21 9.07 -24.21
C SER A 451 15.62 10.45 -23.88
N ASP A 452 15.13 10.66 -22.65
CA ASP A 452 14.57 11.93 -22.19
C ASP A 452 15.67 12.98 -21.93
N SER A 453 16.95 12.57 -21.85
CA SER A 453 18.07 13.47 -21.58
C SER A 453 18.39 14.28 -22.84
N THR A 454 18.13 15.59 -22.78
CA THR A 454 18.44 16.54 -23.86
C THR A 454 19.69 17.37 -23.58
N ASN A 455 20.31 17.19 -22.38
CA ASN A 455 21.48 17.94 -21.92
C ASN A 455 22.76 17.10 -21.86
N GLY A 456 22.69 15.82 -22.24
CA GLY A 456 23.87 14.96 -22.29
C GLY A 456 24.14 14.17 -21.00
N THR A 457 23.28 14.25 -19.99
CA THR A 457 23.38 13.39 -18.82
C THR A 457 23.21 11.93 -19.22
N GLY A 458 24.12 11.09 -18.81
CA GLY A 458 24.15 9.66 -19.03
C GLY A 458 24.82 8.94 -17.87
N VAL A 459 25.15 7.66 -18.05
CA VAL A 459 25.77 6.85 -17.00
C VAL A 459 27.13 7.44 -16.61
N GLN A 460 27.97 7.78 -17.59
CA GLN A 460 29.36 8.19 -17.37
C GLN A 460 29.52 9.61 -16.80
N GLY A 461 28.53 10.47 -16.96
CA GLY A 461 28.64 11.85 -16.47
C GLY A 461 27.35 12.64 -16.57
N GLY A 462 27.31 13.78 -15.92
CA GLY A 462 26.21 14.74 -15.97
C GLY A 462 25.62 15.12 -14.62
N GLN A 463 24.33 15.44 -14.63
CA GLN A 463 23.53 15.81 -13.47
C GLN A 463 22.89 14.58 -12.79
N ILE A 464 22.12 14.83 -11.74
CA ILE A 464 21.45 13.85 -10.88
C ILE A 464 22.46 12.87 -10.28
N PRO A 465 23.47 13.39 -9.50
CA PRO A 465 24.45 12.54 -8.85
C PRO A 465 23.85 11.60 -7.80
N GLU A 466 22.70 11.95 -7.24
CA GLU A 466 22.18 11.25 -6.09
C GLU A 466 20.69 10.94 -6.23
N ILE A 467 20.31 9.72 -5.86
CA ILE A 467 18.93 9.31 -5.60
C ILE A 467 18.76 9.16 -4.10
N ILE A 468 17.80 9.91 -3.54
CA ILE A 468 17.47 9.93 -2.11
C ILE A 468 16.28 9.03 -1.89
N PHE A 469 16.37 8.07 -0.97
CA PHE A 469 15.33 7.05 -0.81
C PHE A 469 15.23 6.49 0.62
N TYR A 470 14.09 5.87 0.92
CA TYR A 470 13.94 4.94 2.03
C TYR A 470 14.10 3.52 1.48
N GLY A 471 15.01 2.75 2.09
CA GLY A 471 15.26 1.35 1.73
C GLY A 471 14.24 0.39 2.38
N PRO A 472 14.37 -0.92 2.07
CA PRO A 472 13.57 -1.93 2.76
C PRO A 472 13.86 -1.89 4.26
N MET A 473 12.82 -2.10 5.07
CA MET A 473 12.99 -2.26 6.51
C MET A 473 13.84 -3.52 6.78
N ALA A 474 14.84 -3.39 7.65
CA ALA A 474 15.57 -4.56 8.12
C ALA A 474 14.57 -5.50 8.81
N HIS A 475 14.53 -6.77 8.39
CA HIS A 475 13.81 -7.79 9.13
C HIS A 475 14.37 -7.79 10.56
N SER A 476 13.54 -7.45 11.55
CA SER A 476 13.86 -7.72 12.94
C SER A 476 13.89 -9.24 13.09
N SER A 477 15.07 -9.82 12.95
CA SER A 477 15.32 -11.19 13.40
C SER A 477 15.06 -11.19 14.90
N THR A 478 13.87 -11.61 15.30
CA THR A 478 13.55 -12.02 16.65
C THR A 478 14.45 -13.22 16.94
N THR A 479 15.60 -12.97 17.54
CA THR A 479 16.40 -13.97 18.20
C THR A 479 15.55 -14.54 19.33
N HIS A 480 14.86 -15.64 19.05
CA HIS A 480 14.43 -16.55 20.10
C HIS A 480 15.69 -17.06 20.79
N GLN A 481 16.12 -16.36 21.84
CA GLN A 481 16.98 -16.99 22.82
C GLN A 481 16.15 -18.09 23.51
N SER A 482 16.40 -19.31 23.08
CA SER A 482 16.01 -20.51 23.80
C SER A 482 16.67 -20.44 25.16
N ILE A 483 15.89 -20.11 26.17
CA ILE A 483 16.26 -20.34 27.58
C ILE A 483 16.12 -21.85 27.82
N THR A 484 17.23 -22.55 27.76
CA THR A 484 17.37 -23.88 28.33
C THR A 484 17.46 -23.73 29.84
N HIS A 485 16.48 -24.26 30.54
CA HIS A 485 16.59 -24.76 31.91
C HIS A 485 16.06 -26.17 31.96
#